data_95399ea720795eee44132c68d4b9fa97
#
_entry.id   95399ea720795eee44132c68d4b9fa97
#
_cell.length_a   1.000
_cell.length_b   1.000
_cell.length_c   1.000
_cell.angle_alpha   90.00
_cell.angle_beta   90.00
_cell.angle_gamma   90.00
#
_symmetry.space_group_name_H-M   'P 1'
#
loop_
_entity.id
_entity.type
_entity.pdbx_description
1 polymer ?
#
loop_
_entity_poly.entity_id
_entity_poly.type
_entity_poly.pdbx_seq_one_letter_code
_entity_poly.pdbx_strand_id
1 'polypeptide(L)'
;MTRLDFEHIAQQLRTQMLKVAMDFFGSKDDAEDVTQDAMIQLWGYCENIDVSRNVSGLAIRVAKNCCVNHYRRQRQETNYKVQTTKLKTEITGDSPQERLEAEDTRQMMTEVMARLKPRERELFELRRLDGLSSKQISEQTGIPVKSVSAMVSAARTKVFLELKKRMKQ
;
A
#
# COMPACT_ATOMS: atom_id res chain seq x y z
N MET A 1 6.66 -19.49 13.56
CA MET A 1 6.32 -20.42 12.48
C MET A 1 7.60 -20.83 11.77
N THR A 2 7.86 -22.10 11.56
CA THR A 2 9.04 -22.54 10.82
C THR A 2 8.87 -22.27 9.33
N ARG A 3 9.96 -22.32 8.54
CA ARG A 3 9.88 -22.19 7.09
C ARG A 3 9.10 -23.31 6.43
N LEU A 4 9.22 -24.53 6.97
CA LEU A 4 8.45 -25.68 6.51
C LEU A 4 6.95 -25.51 6.76
N ASP A 5 6.56 -25.00 7.95
CA ASP A 5 5.14 -24.70 8.22
C ASP A 5 4.60 -23.66 7.25
N PHE A 6 5.42 -22.64 6.93
CA PHE A 6 5.02 -21.63 5.95
C PHE A 6 4.81 -22.22 4.56
N GLU A 7 5.71 -23.08 4.09
CA GLU A 7 5.60 -23.75 2.78
C GLU A 7 4.29 -24.53 2.66
N HIS A 8 3.88 -25.24 3.71
CA HIS A 8 2.61 -26.00 3.72
C HIS A 8 1.37 -25.12 3.52
N ILE A 9 1.39 -23.88 4.01
CA ILE A 9 0.25 -22.96 3.91
C ILE A 9 0.42 -21.90 2.82
N ALA A 10 1.60 -21.80 2.21
CA ALA A 10 1.97 -20.74 1.27
C ALA A 10 0.98 -20.63 0.10
N GLN A 11 0.58 -21.76 -0.49
CA GLN A 11 -0.38 -21.79 -1.60
C GLN A 11 -1.74 -21.22 -1.20
N GLN A 12 -2.23 -21.55 -0.02
CA GLN A 12 -3.50 -21.03 0.49
C GLN A 12 -3.42 -19.53 0.76
N LEU A 13 -2.31 -19.08 1.37
CA LEU A 13 -2.07 -17.66 1.64
C LEU A 13 -1.96 -16.86 0.33
N ARG A 14 -1.22 -17.40 -0.66
CA ARG A 14 -1.09 -16.79 -1.99
C ARG A 14 -2.45 -16.59 -2.65
N THR A 15 -3.30 -17.62 -2.64
CA THR A 15 -4.65 -17.54 -3.22
C THR A 15 -5.49 -16.44 -2.57
N GLN A 16 -5.43 -16.29 -1.24
CA GLN A 16 -6.16 -15.25 -0.53
C GLN A 16 -5.62 -13.85 -0.85
N MET A 17 -4.31 -13.71 -0.92
CA MET A 17 -3.67 -12.44 -1.27
C MET A 17 -3.97 -12.02 -2.71
N LEU A 18 -3.90 -12.96 -3.64
CA LEU A 18 -4.21 -12.74 -5.05
C LEU A 18 -5.67 -12.26 -5.23
N LYS A 19 -6.60 -12.89 -4.51
CA LYS A 19 -8.00 -12.45 -4.53
C LYS A 19 -8.15 -11.00 -4.06
N VAL A 20 -7.44 -10.60 -3.01
CA VAL A 20 -7.46 -9.22 -2.50
C VAL A 20 -6.88 -8.25 -3.54
N ALA A 21 -5.75 -8.61 -4.17
CA ALA A 21 -5.09 -7.78 -5.16
C ALA A 21 -5.91 -7.67 -6.46
N MET A 22 -6.48 -8.78 -6.95
CA MET A 22 -7.40 -8.79 -8.09
C MET A 22 -8.62 -7.91 -7.86
N ASP A 23 -9.21 -8.00 -6.65
CA ASP A 23 -10.37 -7.19 -6.28
C ASP A 23 -10.02 -5.70 -6.16
N PHE A 24 -8.76 -5.36 -5.89
CA PHE A 24 -8.29 -3.98 -5.82
C PHE A 24 -7.97 -3.41 -7.20
N PHE A 25 -7.12 -4.05 -7.98
CA PHE A 25 -6.63 -3.53 -9.26
C PHE A 25 -7.55 -3.85 -10.46
N GLY A 26 -8.20 -5.01 -10.46
CA GLY A 26 -8.89 -5.54 -11.63
C GLY A 26 -7.95 -6.04 -12.74
N SER A 27 -6.66 -5.75 -12.66
CA SER A 27 -5.60 -6.20 -13.55
C SER A 27 -4.92 -7.44 -12.97
N LYS A 28 -4.70 -8.46 -13.83
CA LYS A 28 -4.02 -9.69 -13.40
C LYS A 28 -2.54 -9.44 -13.13
N ASP A 29 -1.90 -8.66 -13.97
CA ASP A 29 -0.46 -8.40 -13.88
C ASP A 29 -0.12 -7.66 -12.59
N ASP A 30 -0.79 -6.54 -12.31
CA ASP A 30 -0.61 -5.80 -11.05
C ASP A 30 -0.94 -6.65 -9.82
N ALA A 31 -1.96 -7.50 -9.92
CA ALA A 31 -2.36 -8.36 -8.81
C ALA A 31 -1.32 -9.47 -8.54
N GLU A 32 -0.73 -10.05 -9.57
CA GLU A 32 0.35 -11.04 -9.42
C GLU A 32 1.60 -10.41 -8.83
N ASP A 33 2.05 -9.26 -9.34
CA ASP A 33 3.21 -8.53 -8.82
C ASP A 33 3.05 -8.20 -7.33
N VAL A 34 1.91 -7.64 -6.96
CA VAL A 34 1.62 -7.32 -5.57
C VAL A 34 1.53 -8.57 -4.69
N THR A 35 1.00 -9.66 -5.22
CA THR A 35 0.92 -10.93 -4.49
C THR A 35 2.31 -11.51 -4.27
N GLN A 36 3.19 -11.43 -5.25
CA GLN A 36 4.58 -11.86 -5.14
C GLN A 36 5.32 -11.05 -4.08
N ASP A 37 5.23 -9.72 -4.13
CA ASP A 37 5.81 -8.82 -3.12
C ASP A 37 5.31 -9.15 -1.71
N ALA A 38 4.01 -9.40 -1.55
CA ALA A 38 3.40 -9.74 -0.29
C ALA A 38 3.89 -11.10 0.25
N MET A 39 4.04 -12.10 -0.63
CA MET A 39 4.59 -13.41 -0.26
C MET A 39 6.05 -13.30 0.16
N ILE A 40 6.88 -12.55 -0.54
CA ILE A 40 8.28 -12.30 -0.18
C ILE A 40 8.37 -11.64 1.21
N GLN A 41 7.54 -10.64 1.48
CA GLN A 41 7.51 -9.98 2.79
C GLN A 41 7.10 -10.95 3.91
N LEU A 42 6.10 -11.80 3.68
CA LEU A 42 5.69 -12.80 4.68
C LEU A 42 6.76 -13.87 4.89
N TRP A 43 7.39 -14.34 3.82
CA TRP A 43 8.49 -15.28 3.91
C TRP A 43 9.66 -14.74 4.74
N GLY A 44 10.08 -13.50 4.47
CA GLY A 44 11.15 -12.84 5.22
C GLY A 44 10.82 -12.62 6.71
N TYR A 45 9.53 -12.68 7.08
CA TYR A 45 9.06 -12.47 8.44
C TYR A 45 8.53 -13.75 9.10
N CYS A 46 8.55 -14.90 8.41
CA CYS A 46 7.86 -16.13 8.81
C CYS A 46 8.26 -16.62 10.21
N GLU A 47 9.53 -16.54 10.57
CA GLU A 47 10.04 -16.98 11.87
C GLU A 47 9.46 -16.18 13.06
N ASN A 48 9.04 -14.94 12.81
CA ASN A 48 8.41 -14.06 13.80
C ASN A 48 6.89 -14.16 13.83
N ILE A 49 6.29 -15.02 13.00
CA ILE A 49 4.85 -15.22 12.96
C ILE A 49 4.42 -16.19 14.05
N ASP A 50 3.58 -15.70 14.94
CA ASP A 50 2.92 -16.52 15.94
C ASP A 50 1.77 -17.32 15.30
N VAL A 51 1.96 -18.63 15.18
CA VAL A 51 0.96 -19.54 14.56
C VAL A 51 -0.34 -19.67 15.37
N SER A 52 -0.32 -19.31 16.66
CA SER A 52 -1.55 -19.27 17.47
C SER A 52 -2.51 -18.14 17.03
N ARG A 53 -2.00 -17.19 16.25
CA ARG A 53 -2.76 -16.07 15.73
C ARG A 53 -3.26 -16.34 14.31
N ASN A 54 -4.22 -15.53 13.85
CA ASN A 54 -4.77 -15.63 12.51
C ASN A 54 -3.74 -15.23 11.43
N VAL A 55 -3.00 -16.21 10.92
CA VAL A 55 -1.99 -16.04 9.87
C VAL A 55 -2.64 -15.56 8.56
N SER A 56 -3.83 -16.07 8.21
CA SER A 56 -4.59 -15.61 7.04
C SER A 56 -4.96 -14.13 7.15
N GLY A 57 -5.37 -13.68 8.34
CA GLY A 57 -5.64 -12.26 8.57
C GLY A 57 -4.40 -11.38 8.45
N LEU A 58 -3.22 -11.90 8.85
CA LEU A 58 -1.94 -11.23 8.65
C LEU A 58 -1.61 -11.13 7.16
N ALA A 59 -1.77 -12.22 6.40
CA ALA A 59 -1.53 -12.29 4.97
C ALA A 59 -2.38 -11.27 4.20
N ILE A 60 -3.69 -11.23 4.47
CA ILE A 60 -4.61 -10.24 3.88
C ILE A 60 -4.18 -8.80 4.20
N ARG A 61 -3.70 -8.56 5.42
CA ARG A 61 -3.21 -7.24 5.83
C ARG A 61 -1.94 -6.84 5.06
N VAL A 62 -1.02 -7.78 4.88
CA VAL A 62 0.21 -7.56 4.09
C VAL A 62 -0.16 -7.29 2.64
N ALA A 63 -1.05 -8.09 2.03
CA ALA A 63 -1.51 -7.86 0.66
C ALA A 63 -2.13 -6.46 0.47
N LYS A 64 -3.03 -6.03 1.36
CA LYS A 64 -3.60 -4.68 1.31
C LYS A 64 -2.54 -3.57 1.40
N ASN A 65 -1.48 -3.81 2.19
CA ASN A 65 -0.36 -2.88 2.28
C ASN A 65 0.41 -2.79 0.96
N CYS A 66 0.68 -3.94 0.36
CA CYS A 66 1.38 -4.02 -0.91
C CYS A 66 0.55 -3.36 -2.02
N CYS A 67 -0.78 -3.55 -2.05
CA CYS A 67 -1.67 -2.86 -3.00
C CYS A 67 -1.52 -1.33 -2.91
N VAL A 68 -1.64 -0.76 -1.72
CA VAL A 68 -1.52 0.69 -1.53
C VAL A 68 -0.11 1.20 -1.88
N ASN A 69 0.93 0.42 -1.55
CA ASN A 69 2.31 0.78 -1.89
C ASN A 69 2.56 0.73 -3.40
N HIS A 70 2.10 -0.34 -4.07
CA HIS A 70 2.24 -0.53 -5.51
C HIS A 70 1.54 0.60 -6.28
N TYR A 71 0.28 0.86 -5.95
CA TYR A 71 -0.49 1.96 -6.51
C TYR A 71 0.24 3.31 -6.36
N ARG A 72 0.84 3.56 -5.21
CA ARG A 72 1.59 4.79 -4.95
C ARG A 72 2.90 4.88 -5.74
N ARG A 73 3.63 3.74 -5.89
CA ARG A 73 4.86 3.69 -6.71
C ARG A 73 4.57 3.98 -8.17
N GLN A 74 3.59 3.30 -8.77
CA GLN A 74 3.17 3.56 -10.15
C GLN A 74 2.91 5.04 -10.38
N ARG A 75 2.34 5.71 -9.40
CA ARG A 75 2.05 7.13 -9.48
C ARG A 75 3.26 8.02 -9.32
N GLN A 76 4.19 7.68 -8.44
CA GLN A 76 5.44 8.42 -8.31
C GLN A 76 6.29 8.27 -9.57
N GLU A 77 6.30 7.08 -10.18
CA GLU A 77 7.00 6.84 -11.45
C GLU A 77 6.37 7.62 -12.60
N THR A 78 5.05 7.64 -12.69
CA THR A 78 4.33 8.47 -13.67
C THR A 78 4.63 9.95 -13.45
N ASN A 79 4.62 10.41 -12.19
CA ASN A 79 4.96 11.79 -11.84
C ASN A 79 6.44 12.13 -12.11
N TYR A 80 7.36 11.19 -11.87
CA TYR A 80 8.78 11.39 -12.15
C TYR A 80 9.04 11.42 -13.65
N LYS A 81 8.40 10.53 -14.41
CA LYS A 81 8.43 10.57 -15.88
C LYS A 81 7.89 11.90 -16.41
N VAL A 82 6.75 12.36 -15.88
CA VAL A 82 6.16 13.68 -16.23
C VAL A 82 7.08 14.84 -15.86
N GLN A 83 7.78 14.79 -14.72
CA GLN A 83 8.74 15.84 -14.33
C GLN A 83 10.02 15.78 -15.16
N THR A 84 10.55 14.59 -15.45
CA THR A 84 11.76 14.41 -16.28
C THR A 84 11.43 14.76 -17.74
N THR A 85 10.20 14.47 -18.18
CA THR A 85 9.71 14.90 -19.49
C THR A 85 9.52 16.41 -19.51
N LYS A 86 9.02 17.06 -18.46
CA LYS A 86 8.95 18.53 -18.37
C LYS A 86 10.31 19.19 -18.53
N LEU A 87 11.37 18.63 -17.97
CA LEU A 87 12.76 19.10 -18.17
C LEU A 87 13.29 18.80 -19.58
N LYS A 88 12.75 17.79 -20.27
CA LYS A 88 13.06 17.46 -21.67
C LYS A 88 12.12 18.13 -22.69
N THR A 89 10.89 18.49 -22.28
CA THR A 89 9.79 18.95 -23.18
C THR A 89 9.79 20.46 -23.39
N GLU A 90 10.81 21.18 -22.94
CA GLU A 90 11.14 22.41 -23.70
C GLU A 90 11.55 22.07 -25.15
N ILE A 91 11.66 20.78 -25.51
CA ILE A 91 12.14 20.31 -26.82
C ILE A 91 11.17 19.39 -27.58
N THR A 92 10.19 18.70 -26.96
CA THR A 92 9.22 17.83 -27.69
C THR A 92 7.90 17.64 -26.93
N GLY A 93 6.78 17.83 -27.66
CA GLY A 93 5.43 17.94 -27.11
C GLY A 93 4.87 16.72 -26.38
N ASP A 94 4.45 16.96 -25.15
CA ASP A 94 3.67 16.04 -24.31
C ASP A 94 2.19 16.08 -24.67
N SER A 95 1.54 14.91 -24.66
CA SER A 95 0.10 14.82 -24.85
C SER A 95 -0.65 15.46 -23.67
N PRO A 96 -1.61 16.37 -23.92
CA PRO A 96 -2.44 16.97 -22.88
C PRO A 96 -3.18 15.95 -22.01
N GLN A 97 -3.39 14.74 -22.54
CA GLN A 97 -4.13 13.65 -21.92
C GLN A 97 -3.38 13.01 -20.73
N GLU A 98 -2.06 12.79 -20.86
CA GLU A 98 -1.22 12.24 -19.78
C GLU A 98 -1.10 13.21 -18.59
N ARG A 99 -1.18 14.52 -18.85
CA ARG A 99 -1.19 15.55 -17.81
C ARG A 99 -2.49 15.55 -17.00
N LEU A 100 -3.62 15.36 -17.68
CA LEU A 100 -4.94 15.29 -17.03
C LEU A 100 -5.02 14.06 -16.11
N GLU A 101 -4.62 12.90 -16.61
CA GLU A 101 -4.65 11.64 -15.84
C GLU A 101 -3.74 11.69 -14.59
N ALA A 102 -2.58 12.34 -14.67
CA ALA A 102 -1.69 12.52 -13.54
C ALA A 102 -2.26 13.47 -12.48
N GLU A 103 -2.95 14.54 -12.90
CA GLU A 103 -3.59 15.51 -12.00
C GLU A 103 -4.83 14.91 -11.33
N ASP A 104 -5.70 14.23 -12.08
CA ASP A 104 -6.91 13.57 -11.56
C ASP A 104 -6.59 12.58 -10.44
N THR A 105 -5.48 11.91 -10.57
CA THR A 105 -5.10 10.91 -9.59
C THR A 105 -4.41 11.52 -8.37
N ARG A 106 -3.64 12.63 -8.48
CA ARG A 106 -3.15 13.39 -7.32
C ARG A 106 -4.33 13.90 -6.51
N GLN A 107 -5.32 14.45 -7.20
CA GLN A 107 -6.53 14.94 -6.59
C GLN A 107 -7.27 13.81 -5.88
N MET A 108 -7.41 12.64 -6.52
CA MET A 108 -8.00 11.45 -5.90
C MET A 108 -7.29 11.05 -4.60
N MET A 109 -5.97 10.96 -4.58
CA MET A 109 -5.22 10.60 -3.37
C MET A 109 -5.39 11.67 -2.28
N THR A 110 -5.33 12.95 -2.65
CA THR A 110 -5.52 14.06 -1.74
C THR A 110 -6.92 14.01 -1.08
N GLU A 111 -7.95 13.75 -1.87
CA GLU A 111 -9.32 13.60 -1.38
C GLU A 111 -9.50 12.37 -0.48
N VAL A 112 -8.87 11.23 -0.83
CA VAL A 112 -8.89 10.04 0.01
C VAL A 112 -8.21 10.30 1.35
N MET A 113 -7.07 10.99 1.33
CA MET A 113 -6.36 11.38 2.55
C MET A 113 -7.14 12.40 3.38
N ALA A 114 -7.89 13.30 2.73
CA ALA A 114 -8.75 14.28 3.40
C ALA A 114 -9.90 13.63 4.20
N ARG A 115 -10.33 12.42 3.82
CA ARG A 115 -11.37 11.65 4.54
C ARG A 115 -10.87 10.96 5.82
N LEU A 116 -9.55 10.87 5.99
CA LEU A 116 -8.98 10.38 7.24
C LEU A 116 -9.14 11.43 8.34
N LYS A 117 -9.33 10.98 9.59
CA LYS A 117 -9.23 11.89 10.73
C LYS A 117 -7.83 12.52 10.76
N PRO A 118 -7.68 13.79 11.18
CA PRO A 118 -6.39 14.50 11.15
C PRO A 118 -5.24 13.68 11.76
N ARG A 119 -5.48 13.04 12.90
CA ARG A 119 -4.48 12.23 13.61
C ARG A 119 -4.15 10.92 12.87
N GLU A 120 -5.14 10.28 12.25
CA GLU A 120 -4.94 9.07 11.44
C GLU A 120 -4.11 9.39 10.19
N ARG A 121 -4.37 10.54 9.56
CA ARG A 121 -3.62 11.03 8.40
C ARG A 121 -2.16 11.28 8.76
N GLU A 122 -1.91 12.07 9.82
CA GLU A 122 -0.56 12.37 10.31
C GLU A 122 0.26 11.09 10.55
N LEU A 123 -0.29 10.14 11.31
CA LEU A 123 0.41 8.88 11.60
C LEU A 123 0.60 8.01 10.36
N PHE A 124 -0.35 8.05 9.44
CA PHE A 124 -0.23 7.34 8.17
C PHE A 124 0.86 7.94 7.27
N GLU A 125 0.96 9.27 7.23
CA GLU A 125 1.99 10.00 6.50
C GLU A 125 3.38 9.70 7.07
N LEU A 126 3.58 9.86 8.38
CA LEU A 126 4.84 9.53 9.06
C LEU A 126 5.28 8.07 8.78
N ARG A 127 4.32 7.14 8.76
CA ARG A 127 4.61 5.73 8.46
C ARG A 127 4.96 5.48 6.99
N ARG A 128 4.35 6.22 6.06
CA ARG A 128 4.35 5.93 4.63
C ARG A 128 5.22 6.86 3.79
N LEU A 129 5.30 8.11 4.16
CA LEU A 129 6.14 9.11 3.47
C LEU A 129 7.54 9.12 4.08
N ASP A 130 7.62 9.16 5.39
CA ASP A 130 8.89 9.28 6.10
C ASP A 130 9.49 7.91 6.47
N GLY A 131 8.75 6.82 6.25
CA GLY A 131 9.21 5.45 6.49
C GLY A 131 9.40 5.07 7.97
N LEU A 132 8.93 5.92 8.89
CA LEU A 132 9.16 5.74 10.32
C LEU A 132 8.51 4.47 10.87
N SER A 133 9.19 3.77 11.76
CA SER A 133 8.64 2.63 12.51
C SER A 133 7.59 3.10 13.52
N SER A 134 6.69 2.21 13.95
CA SER A 134 5.71 2.55 14.99
C SER A 134 6.36 2.99 16.29
N LYS A 135 7.59 2.54 16.59
CA LYS A 135 8.36 2.97 17.76
C LYS A 135 8.85 4.41 17.60
N GLN A 136 9.45 4.74 16.46
CA GLN A 136 9.89 6.11 16.17
C GLN A 136 8.72 7.11 16.15
N ILE A 137 7.59 6.72 15.53
CA ILE A 137 6.36 7.54 15.56
C ILE A 137 5.87 7.74 17.00
N SER A 138 5.91 6.68 17.83
CA SER A 138 5.55 6.77 19.25
C SER A 138 6.46 7.72 20.02
N GLU A 139 7.76 7.66 19.79
CA GLU A 139 8.75 8.56 20.40
C GLU A 139 8.54 10.02 19.97
N GLN A 140 8.23 10.25 18.69
CA GLN A 140 8.02 11.59 18.14
C GLN A 140 6.67 12.20 18.57
N THR A 141 5.63 11.40 18.67
CA THR A 141 4.25 11.89 18.88
C THR A 141 3.75 11.74 20.33
N GLY A 142 4.48 11.00 21.16
CA GLY A 142 4.06 10.65 22.53
C GLY A 142 2.91 9.64 22.61
N ILE A 143 2.46 9.09 21.47
CA ILE A 143 1.36 8.12 21.43
C ILE A 143 1.92 6.71 21.69
N PRO A 144 1.28 5.89 22.55
CA PRO A 144 1.74 4.52 22.79
C PRO A 144 1.84 3.70 21.48
N VAL A 145 2.91 2.90 21.33
CA VAL A 145 3.20 2.10 20.12
C VAL A 145 2.00 1.26 19.66
N LYS A 146 1.27 0.67 20.60
CA LYS A 146 0.05 -0.12 20.27
C LYS A 146 -1.02 0.75 19.62
N SER A 147 -1.22 1.97 20.11
CA SER A 147 -2.19 2.93 19.55
C SER A 147 -1.75 3.42 18.17
N VAL A 148 -0.47 3.76 17.99
CA VAL A 148 0.11 4.09 16.67
C VAL A 148 -0.17 2.98 15.66
N SER A 149 0.16 1.74 16.03
CA SER A 149 -0.03 0.57 15.15
C SER A 149 -1.51 0.36 14.77
N ALA A 150 -2.42 0.52 15.74
CA ALA A 150 -3.85 0.39 15.51
C ALA A 150 -4.37 1.50 14.59
N MET A 151 -4.00 2.76 14.85
CA MET A 151 -4.44 3.93 14.06
C MET A 151 -3.90 3.88 12.63
N VAL A 152 -2.62 3.54 12.44
CA VAL A 152 -2.03 3.35 11.12
C VAL A 152 -2.71 2.22 10.36
N SER A 153 -3.04 1.11 11.03
CA SER A 153 -3.78 -0.02 10.40
C SER A 153 -5.19 0.38 10.00
N ALA A 154 -5.90 1.14 10.84
CA ALA A 154 -7.24 1.66 10.53
C ALA A 154 -7.21 2.65 9.36
N ALA A 155 -6.28 3.60 9.36
CA ALA A 155 -6.09 4.55 8.26
C ALA A 155 -5.83 3.82 6.93
N ARG A 156 -4.95 2.82 6.95
CA ARG A 156 -4.64 2.00 5.78
C ARG A 156 -5.86 1.28 5.21
N THR A 157 -6.68 0.69 6.07
CA THR A 157 -7.91 0.02 5.63
C THR A 157 -8.89 1.00 5.00
N LYS A 158 -9.03 2.21 5.55
CA LYS A 158 -9.87 3.26 4.98
C LYS A 158 -9.36 3.70 3.60
N VAL A 159 -8.06 3.99 3.48
CA VAL A 159 -7.43 4.36 2.20
C VAL A 159 -7.64 3.26 1.15
N PHE A 160 -7.40 2.00 1.52
CA PHE A 160 -7.62 0.86 0.63
C PHE A 160 -9.07 0.79 0.11
N LEU A 161 -10.05 0.92 1.00
CA LEU A 161 -11.46 0.85 0.63
C LEU A 161 -11.90 2.02 -0.27
N GLU A 162 -11.42 3.22 0.01
CA GLU A 162 -11.74 4.40 -0.82
C GLU A 162 -11.10 4.32 -2.20
N LEU A 163 -9.82 3.92 -2.30
CA LEU A 163 -9.17 3.71 -3.59
C LEU A 163 -9.89 2.63 -4.40
N LYS A 164 -10.21 1.50 -3.77
CA LYS A 164 -10.95 0.40 -4.42
C LYS A 164 -12.30 0.84 -4.99
N LYS A 165 -13.04 1.69 -4.27
CA LYS A 165 -14.32 2.22 -4.76
C LYS A 165 -14.14 3.05 -6.04
N ARG A 166 -13.10 3.88 -6.06
CA ARG A 166 -12.85 4.82 -7.17
C ARG A 166 -12.27 4.15 -8.40
N MET A 167 -11.48 3.08 -8.23
CA MET A 167 -10.94 2.30 -9.34
C MET A 167 -12.02 1.46 -10.06
N LYS A 168 -13.19 1.26 -9.45
CA LYS A 168 -14.32 0.52 -10.04
C LYS A 168 -15.38 1.42 -10.69
N GLN A 169 -15.21 2.74 -10.63
CA GLN A 169 -16.03 3.74 -11.30
C GLN A 169 -15.38 4.13 -12.62
#